data_297e0d2e337b03f6a38f749f436b985b
#
_entry.id   297e0d2e337b03f6a38f749f436b985b
#
_cell.length_a   1.000
_cell.length_b   1.000
_cell.length_c   1.000
_cell.angle_alpha   90.00
_cell.angle_beta   90.00
_cell.angle_gamma   90.00
#
_symmetry.space_group_name_H-M   'P 1'
#
loop_
_entity.id
_entity.type
_entity.pdbx_description
1 polymer ?
#
loop_
_entity_poly.entity_id
_entity_poly.type
_entity_poly.pdbx_seq_one_letter_code
_entity_poly.pdbx_strand_id
1 'polypeptide(L)'
;MKKSSMFIGLDVHKDSIEIAIAEAGRDGEVRSYGGIDGTLDALDKVIRKLVSKGCNLHFVYEAGPCGYDVYRHLTAQGFDCVVVAPSKIHRQSGNRIKNDRRDAQMLARLHRAGELTAVYVPFVEDEAMRDLTRAREDAKSVEKKAKQRILAFLLRHGHRYSGKSSWSRAHFRWISILKMPHPAQQIVLQESLDALAECTRRVDRLTEQIQTLSPQWRLFPVTQALQSAMASRI
;
A
#
# COMPACT_ATOMS: atom_id res chain seq x y z
N MET A 1 -11.90 -36.33 20.43
CA MET A 1 -12.94 -35.71 19.56
C MET A 1 -12.29 -34.64 18.71
N LYS A 2 -12.49 -34.62 17.37
CA LYS A 2 -12.04 -33.53 16.53
C LYS A 2 -12.80 -32.26 16.91
N LYS A 3 -12.09 -31.19 17.29
CA LYS A 3 -12.72 -29.87 17.50
C LYS A 3 -13.38 -29.41 16.20
N SER A 4 -14.59 -28.88 16.27
CA SER A 4 -15.26 -28.27 15.15
C SER A 4 -14.48 -27.03 14.72
N SER A 5 -14.48 -26.68 13.41
CA SER A 5 -13.85 -25.47 12.89
C SER A 5 -14.88 -24.38 12.62
N MET A 6 -14.51 -23.13 12.86
CA MET A 6 -15.26 -21.94 12.49
C MET A 6 -14.40 -21.06 11.59
N PHE A 7 -14.96 -20.62 10.48
CA PHE A 7 -14.32 -19.72 9.52
C PHE A 7 -14.87 -18.32 9.72
N ILE A 8 -14.00 -17.37 10.02
CA ILE A 8 -14.36 -16.03 10.45
C ILE A 8 -13.87 -15.04 9.40
N GLY A 9 -14.82 -14.41 8.72
CA GLY A 9 -14.57 -13.32 7.79
C GLY A 9 -14.62 -11.98 8.53
N LEU A 10 -13.58 -11.17 8.33
CA LEU A 10 -13.47 -9.83 8.87
C LEU A 10 -13.44 -8.84 7.71
N ASP A 11 -14.35 -7.86 7.72
CA ASP A 11 -14.24 -6.68 6.88
C ASP A 11 -13.70 -5.54 7.73
N VAL A 12 -12.40 -5.26 7.54
CA VAL A 12 -11.60 -4.40 8.43
C VAL A 12 -11.56 -2.99 7.89
N HIS A 13 -12.12 -2.05 8.63
CA HIS A 13 -12.08 -0.62 8.40
C HIS A 13 -11.35 0.11 9.52
N LYS A 14 -11.05 1.39 9.31
CA LYS A 14 -10.34 2.24 10.28
C LYS A 14 -11.04 2.27 11.65
N ASP A 15 -12.36 2.42 11.65
CA ASP A 15 -13.12 2.69 12.86
C ASP A 15 -14.03 1.51 13.25
N SER A 16 -14.11 0.45 12.43
CA SER A 16 -14.98 -0.69 12.66
C SER A 16 -14.47 -1.96 12.02
N ILE A 17 -14.85 -3.11 12.58
CA ILE A 17 -14.64 -4.43 11.97
C ILE A 17 -16.00 -5.13 11.93
N GLU A 18 -16.50 -5.44 10.74
CA GLU A 18 -17.65 -6.32 10.56
C GLU A 18 -17.21 -7.78 10.58
N ILE A 19 -17.91 -8.60 11.35
CA ILE A 19 -17.55 -10.00 11.58
C ILE A 19 -18.68 -10.92 11.12
N ALA A 20 -18.30 -11.95 10.38
CA ALA A 20 -19.19 -13.05 10.02
C ALA A 20 -18.54 -14.39 10.32
N ILE A 21 -19.37 -15.37 10.58
CA ILE A 21 -18.97 -16.74 10.97
C ILE A 21 -19.61 -17.71 10.00
N ALA A 22 -18.80 -18.60 9.41
CA ALA A 22 -19.26 -19.79 8.70
C ALA A 22 -18.87 -21.04 9.52
N GLU A 23 -19.86 -21.84 9.88
CA GLU A 23 -19.63 -23.10 10.58
C GLU A 23 -19.07 -24.17 9.62
N ALA A 24 -18.31 -25.11 10.16
CA ALA A 24 -17.75 -26.21 9.38
C ALA A 24 -18.84 -27.05 8.71
N GLY A 25 -18.51 -27.64 7.56
CA GLY A 25 -19.43 -28.45 6.77
C GLY A 25 -20.02 -27.67 5.60
N ARG A 26 -20.40 -28.43 4.53
CA ARG A 26 -20.89 -27.83 3.27
C ARG A 26 -22.17 -27.03 3.47
N ASP A 27 -23.04 -27.48 4.36
CA ASP A 27 -24.35 -26.89 4.68
C ASP A 27 -24.31 -26.08 6.00
N GLY A 28 -23.10 -25.82 6.56
CA GLY A 28 -22.95 -25.05 7.77
C GLY A 28 -23.50 -23.63 7.62
N GLU A 29 -24.13 -23.14 8.69
CA GLU A 29 -24.71 -21.79 8.70
C GLU A 29 -23.64 -20.73 8.44
N VAL A 30 -23.98 -19.70 7.63
CA VAL A 30 -23.20 -18.48 7.48
C VAL A 30 -24.00 -17.32 8.05
N ARG A 31 -23.53 -16.77 9.14
CA ARG A 31 -24.24 -15.69 9.86
C ARG A 31 -23.33 -14.50 10.13
N SER A 32 -23.94 -13.33 10.18
CA SER A 32 -23.27 -12.15 10.69
C SER A 32 -23.17 -12.28 12.22
N TYR A 33 -21.99 -11.96 12.73
CA TYR A 33 -21.81 -11.76 14.17
C TYR A 33 -22.18 -10.31 14.56
N GLY A 34 -21.91 -9.35 13.66
CA GLY A 34 -22.12 -7.91 13.82
C GLY A 34 -20.81 -7.13 13.77
N GLY A 35 -20.95 -5.81 13.83
CA GLY A 35 -19.85 -4.86 13.85
C GLY A 35 -19.30 -4.66 15.27
N ILE A 36 -18.01 -4.41 15.33
CA ILE A 36 -17.27 -4.01 16.54
C ILE A 36 -16.44 -2.77 16.25
N ASP A 37 -15.91 -2.12 17.28
CA ASP A 37 -14.93 -1.06 17.12
C ASP A 37 -13.68 -1.57 16.40
N GLY A 38 -13.02 -0.72 15.60
CA GLY A 38 -11.83 -1.04 14.80
C GLY A 38 -10.55 -1.30 15.62
N THR A 39 -10.66 -1.71 16.89
CA THR A 39 -9.53 -1.94 17.79
C THR A 39 -9.23 -3.41 17.99
N LEU A 40 -7.98 -3.76 18.19
CA LEU A 40 -7.55 -5.13 18.49
C LEU A 40 -8.16 -5.64 19.81
N ASP A 41 -8.34 -4.76 20.81
CA ASP A 41 -8.99 -5.11 22.08
C ASP A 41 -10.47 -5.53 21.89
N ALA A 42 -11.19 -4.87 20.98
CA ALA A 42 -12.56 -5.25 20.65
C ALA A 42 -12.59 -6.61 19.94
N LEU A 43 -11.65 -6.86 19.04
CA LEU A 43 -11.49 -8.15 18.37
C LEU A 43 -11.17 -9.26 19.39
N ASP A 44 -10.29 -9.02 20.35
CA ASP A 44 -9.93 -9.99 21.41
C ASP A 44 -11.12 -10.38 22.28
N LYS A 45 -12.05 -9.45 22.57
CA LYS A 45 -13.29 -9.77 23.30
C LYS A 45 -14.14 -10.78 22.53
N VAL A 46 -14.23 -10.61 21.20
CA VAL A 46 -14.95 -11.56 20.34
C VAL A 46 -14.23 -12.91 20.27
N ILE A 47 -12.90 -12.89 20.09
CA ILE A 47 -12.10 -14.11 20.03
C ILE A 47 -12.29 -14.95 21.30
N ARG A 48 -12.18 -14.35 22.49
CA ARG A 48 -12.41 -15.06 23.78
C ARG A 48 -13.78 -15.71 23.83
N LYS A 49 -14.82 -15.03 23.36
CA LYS A 49 -16.18 -15.55 23.30
C LYS A 49 -16.35 -16.70 22.30
N LEU A 50 -15.60 -16.68 21.19
CA LEU A 50 -15.63 -17.75 20.20
C LEU A 50 -14.82 -18.97 20.65
N VAL A 51 -13.65 -18.74 21.24
CA VAL A 51 -12.79 -19.80 21.80
C VAL A 51 -13.49 -20.59 22.90
N SER A 52 -14.30 -19.93 23.73
CA SER A 52 -15.08 -20.61 24.80
C SER A 52 -16.05 -21.67 24.26
N LYS A 53 -16.39 -21.64 22.97
CA LYS A 53 -17.20 -22.70 22.32
C LYS A 53 -16.42 -23.97 21.97
N GLY A 54 -15.11 -23.98 22.19
CA GLY A 54 -14.26 -25.17 21.98
C GLY A 54 -13.95 -25.45 20.51
N CYS A 55 -14.12 -24.48 19.60
CA CYS A 55 -13.87 -24.63 18.18
C CYS A 55 -12.47 -24.11 17.79
N ASN A 56 -11.92 -24.63 16.69
CA ASN A 56 -10.77 -24.04 16.02
C ASN A 56 -11.24 -22.85 15.18
N LEU A 57 -10.56 -21.71 15.33
CA LEU A 57 -10.91 -20.47 14.62
C LEU A 57 -9.95 -20.25 13.46
N HIS A 58 -10.50 -20.02 12.26
CA HIS A 58 -9.77 -19.68 11.03
C HIS A 58 -10.23 -18.32 10.53
N PHE A 59 -9.33 -17.35 10.55
CA PHE A 59 -9.65 -15.97 10.20
C PHE A 59 -9.28 -15.65 8.76
N VAL A 60 -10.03 -14.75 8.15
CA VAL A 60 -9.71 -14.18 6.85
C VAL A 60 -10.16 -12.73 6.77
N TYR A 61 -9.35 -11.90 6.15
CA TYR A 61 -9.76 -10.54 5.78
C TYR A 61 -9.11 -10.09 4.47
N GLU A 62 -9.68 -9.02 3.89
CA GLU A 62 -9.21 -8.43 2.64
C GLU A 62 -8.07 -7.44 2.91
N ALA A 63 -6.98 -7.55 2.13
CA ALA A 63 -5.88 -6.59 2.18
C ALA A 63 -6.38 -5.19 1.80
N GLY A 64 -6.18 -4.23 2.70
CA GLY A 64 -6.68 -2.88 2.56
C GLY A 64 -5.77 -1.85 3.25
N PRO A 65 -6.25 -0.60 3.37
CA PRO A 65 -5.50 0.49 4.01
C PRO A 65 -5.13 0.24 5.47
N CYS A 66 -5.86 -0.66 6.16
CA CYS A 66 -5.60 -1.02 7.55
C CYS A 66 -4.37 -1.93 7.74
N GLY A 67 -3.70 -2.31 6.64
CA GLY A 67 -2.45 -3.06 6.70
C GLY A 67 -2.59 -4.48 7.23
N TYR A 68 -1.57 -4.92 7.97
CA TYR A 68 -1.44 -6.31 8.43
C TYR A 68 -1.45 -6.48 9.95
N ASP A 69 -1.85 -5.47 10.72
CA ASP A 69 -1.82 -5.53 12.19
C ASP A 69 -2.76 -6.60 12.72
N VAL A 70 -3.96 -6.74 12.15
CA VAL A 70 -4.91 -7.81 12.50
C VAL A 70 -4.31 -9.19 12.24
N TYR A 71 -3.64 -9.40 11.11
CA TYR A 71 -2.96 -10.65 10.79
C TYR A 71 -1.87 -10.98 11.82
N ARG A 72 -1.00 -10.01 12.10
CA ARG A 72 0.11 -10.18 13.06
C ARG A 72 -0.40 -10.46 14.47
N HIS A 73 -1.43 -9.75 14.87
CA HIS A 73 -2.08 -9.94 16.17
C HIS A 73 -2.66 -11.33 16.32
N LEU A 74 -3.42 -11.80 15.33
CA LEU A 74 -4.03 -13.13 15.35
C LEU A 74 -2.99 -14.26 15.29
N THR A 75 -2.00 -14.14 14.42
CA THR A 75 -0.94 -15.15 14.29
C THR A 75 -0.03 -15.22 15.50
N ALA A 76 0.26 -14.09 16.16
CA ALA A 76 0.99 -14.06 17.42
C ALA A 76 0.25 -14.78 18.56
N GLN A 77 -1.08 -14.82 18.53
CA GLN A 77 -1.91 -15.58 19.46
C GLN A 77 -2.09 -17.05 19.04
N GLY A 78 -1.48 -17.50 17.94
CA GLY A 78 -1.55 -18.88 17.45
C GLY A 78 -2.79 -19.20 16.61
N PHE A 79 -3.55 -18.20 16.18
CA PHE A 79 -4.68 -18.42 15.28
C PHE A 79 -4.23 -18.48 13.82
N ASP A 80 -4.92 -19.30 13.05
CA ASP A 80 -4.80 -19.30 11.59
C ASP A 80 -5.50 -18.06 11.02
N CYS A 81 -4.76 -17.27 10.24
CA CYS A 81 -5.27 -16.07 9.61
C CYS A 81 -4.76 -15.95 8.16
N VAL A 82 -5.68 -15.72 7.24
CA VAL A 82 -5.39 -15.55 5.82
C VAL A 82 -5.73 -14.12 5.40
N VAL A 83 -4.82 -13.48 4.69
CA VAL A 83 -5.07 -12.19 4.04
C VAL A 83 -5.26 -12.44 2.54
N VAL A 84 -6.29 -11.85 1.95
CA VAL A 84 -6.63 -12.03 0.54
C VAL A 84 -6.64 -10.71 -0.22
N ALA A 85 -6.28 -10.72 -1.49
CA ALA A 85 -6.33 -9.50 -2.30
C ALA A 85 -7.74 -9.29 -2.87
N PRO A 86 -8.27 -8.06 -2.88
CA PRO A 86 -9.57 -7.71 -3.45
C PRO A 86 -9.76 -8.20 -4.89
N SER A 87 -8.70 -8.10 -5.69
CA SER A 87 -8.70 -8.48 -7.10
C SER A 87 -8.74 -9.99 -7.34
N LYS A 88 -8.50 -10.80 -6.30
CA LYS A 88 -8.51 -12.27 -6.38
C LYS A 88 -9.78 -12.89 -5.78
N ILE A 89 -10.71 -12.06 -5.29
CA ILE A 89 -11.98 -12.52 -4.74
C ILE A 89 -13.00 -12.58 -5.89
N HIS A 90 -13.55 -13.75 -6.14
CA HIS A 90 -14.63 -13.93 -7.12
C HIS A 90 -15.89 -13.21 -6.61
N ARG A 91 -16.24 -12.08 -7.25
CA ARG A 91 -17.48 -11.34 -6.97
C ARG A 91 -18.53 -11.72 -8.03
N GLN A 92 -19.69 -12.16 -7.59
CA GLN A 92 -20.83 -12.42 -8.51
C GLN A 92 -21.29 -11.12 -9.14
N SER A 93 -21.43 -11.11 -10.48
CA SER A 93 -21.97 -9.97 -11.23
C SER A 93 -23.41 -9.69 -10.77
N GLY A 94 -23.71 -8.44 -10.44
CA GLY A 94 -25.07 -8.00 -10.07
C GLY A 94 -25.24 -7.41 -8.69
N ASN A 95 -24.33 -7.65 -7.76
CA ASN A 95 -24.39 -7.05 -6.42
C ASN A 95 -23.68 -5.67 -6.39
N ARG A 96 -24.43 -4.61 -6.82
CA ARG A 96 -23.89 -3.23 -6.85
C ARG A 96 -23.90 -2.51 -5.48
N ILE A 97 -24.62 -3.02 -4.50
CA ILE A 97 -24.71 -2.38 -3.18
C ILE A 97 -23.61 -2.96 -2.30
N LYS A 98 -22.53 -2.21 -2.12
CA LYS A 98 -21.48 -2.53 -1.13
C LYS A 98 -22.10 -2.50 0.27
N ASN A 99 -21.93 -3.60 1.01
CA ASN A 99 -22.38 -3.70 2.39
C ASN A 99 -21.35 -4.56 3.15
N ASP A 100 -20.69 -3.94 4.09
CA ASP A 100 -19.59 -4.51 4.88
C ASP A 100 -19.97 -5.84 5.54
N ARG A 101 -21.22 -5.96 6.01
CA ARG A 101 -21.79 -7.20 6.54
C ARG A 101 -21.81 -8.35 5.52
N ARG A 102 -22.15 -8.04 4.25
CA ARG A 102 -22.17 -9.03 3.16
C ARG A 102 -20.75 -9.41 2.73
N ASP A 103 -19.84 -8.44 2.76
CA ASP A 103 -18.43 -8.67 2.42
C ASP A 103 -17.79 -9.60 3.45
N ALA A 104 -18.01 -9.39 4.76
CA ALA A 104 -17.57 -10.31 5.80
C ALA A 104 -18.17 -11.72 5.66
N GLN A 105 -19.49 -11.85 5.36
CA GLN A 105 -20.14 -13.14 5.13
C GLN A 105 -19.59 -13.87 3.90
N MET A 106 -19.32 -13.13 2.83
CA MET A 106 -18.70 -13.68 1.62
C MET A 106 -17.31 -14.23 1.93
N LEU A 107 -16.48 -13.47 2.64
CA LEU A 107 -15.15 -13.90 3.03
C LEU A 107 -15.18 -15.17 3.89
N ALA A 108 -16.06 -15.23 4.90
CA ALA A 108 -16.21 -16.42 5.75
C ALA A 108 -16.63 -17.66 4.94
N ARG A 109 -17.58 -17.50 4.01
CA ARG A 109 -18.06 -18.57 3.14
C ARG A 109 -16.98 -19.08 2.19
N LEU A 110 -16.27 -18.17 1.49
CA LEU A 110 -15.22 -18.53 0.55
C LEU A 110 -14.00 -19.13 1.26
N HIS A 111 -13.69 -18.65 2.46
CA HIS A 111 -12.63 -19.23 3.29
C HIS A 111 -12.94 -20.67 3.67
N ARG A 112 -14.16 -20.94 4.12
CA ARG A 112 -14.65 -22.30 4.41
C ARG A 112 -14.58 -23.22 3.18
N ALA A 113 -14.91 -22.69 2.01
CA ALA A 113 -14.89 -23.46 0.76
C ALA A 113 -13.46 -23.72 0.23
N GLY A 114 -12.44 -23.03 0.78
CA GLY A 114 -11.07 -23.12 0.27
C GLY A 114 -10.86 -22.40 -1.07
N GLU A 115 -11.75 -21.47 -1.42
CA GLU A 115 -11.75 -20.75 -2.71
C GLU A 115 -10.93 -19.47 -2.70
N LEU A 116 -10.29 -19.15 -1.57
CA LEU A 116 -9.52 -17.93 -1.43
C LEU A 116 -8.03 -18.17 -1.66
N THR A 117 -7.41 -17.28 -2.42
CA THR A 117 -5.96 -17.28 -2.62
C THR A 117 -5.31 -16.31 -1.64
N ALA A 118 -4.51 -16.83 -0.73
CA ALA A 118 -3.74 -16.03 0.21
C ALA A 118 -2.75 -15.12 -0.51
N VAL A 119 -2.56 -13.93 0.02
CA VAL A 119 -1.43 -13.07 -0.36
C VAL A 119 -0.31 -13.23 0.68
N TYR A 120 0.90 -13.08 0.21
CA TYR A 120 2.06 -13.06 1.10
C TYR A 120 2.01 -11.81 1.98
N VAL A 121 2.00 -12.01 3.29
CA VAL A 121 2.16 -10.92 4.25
C VAL A 121 3.64 -10.67 4.48
N PRO A 122 4.16 -9.48 4.17
CA PRO A 122 5.57 -9.19 4.32
C PRO A 122 5.98 -9.17 5.80
N PHE A 123 7.24 -9.47 6.07
CA PHE A 123 7.83 -9.16 7.36
C PHE A 123 7.79 -7.65 7.61
N VAL A 124 7.78 -7.23 8.87
CA VAL A 124 7.73 -5.81 9.27
C VAL A 124 8.86 -5.01 8.61
N GLU A 125 10.06 -5.58 8.54
CA GLU A 125 11.22 -4.97 7.90
C GLU A 125 11.03 -4.78 6.38
N ASP A 126 10.42 -5.78 5.71
CA ASP A 126 10.14 -5.70 4.27
C ASP A 126 9.08 -4.64 3.97
N GLU A 127 8.09 -4.52 4.85
CA GLU A 127 7.06 -3.49 4.75
C GLU A 127 7.66 -2.09 4.95
N ALA A 128 8.52 -1.91 5.97
CA ALA A 128 9.21 -0.66 6.22
C ALA A 128 10.10 -0.23 5.02
N MET A 129 10.86 -1.17 4.43
CA MET A 129 11.65 -0.88 3.23
C MET A 129 10.78 -0.54 2.01
N ARG A 130 9.63 -1.18 1.89
CA ARG A 130 8.64 -0.86 0.86
C ARG A 130 8.09 0.55 1.03
N ASP A 131 7.76 0.96 2.25
CA ASP A 131 7.24 2.29 2.53
C ASP A 131 8.28 3.37 2.23
N LEU A 132 9.53 3.16 2.62
CA LEU A 132 10.63 4.06 2.29
C LEU A 132 10.84 4.18 0.76
N THR A 133 10.76 3.07 0.03
CA THR A 133 10.88 3.04 -1.43
C THR A 133 9.71 3.78 -2.09
N ARG A 134 8.48 3.58 -1.61
CA ARG A 134 7.29 4.29 -2.09
C ARG A 134 7.38 5.78 -1.83
N ALA A 135 7.82 6.19 -0.64
CA ALA A 135 8.03 7.61 -0.32
C ALA A 135 9.01 8.28 -1.29
N ARG A 136 10.06 7.54 -1.73
CA ARG A 136 10.99 8.04 -2.75
C ARG A 136 10.33 8.14 -4.13
N GLU A 137 9.55 7.15 -4.54
CA GLU A 137 8.84 7.20 -5.84
C GLU A 137 7.80 8.32 -5.87
N ASP A 138 7.09 8.56 -4.77
CA ASP A 138 6.19 9.71 -4.62
C ASP A 138 6.94 11.04 -4.75
N ALA A 139 8.10 11.16 -4.09
CA ALA A 139 8.95 12.34 -4.22
C ALA A 139 9.42 12.57 -5.66
N LYS A 140 9.82 11.52 -6.39
CA LYS A 140 10.16 11.58 -7.82
C LYS A 140 8.98 12.02 -8.69
N SER A 141 7.77 11.54 -8.36
CA SER A 141 6.56 11.96 -9.06
C SER A 141 6.30 13.47 -8.88
N VAL A 142 6.49 13.99 -7.66
CA VAL A 142 6.36 15.43 -7.36
C VAL A 142 7.43 16.24 -8.10
N GLU A 143 8.68 15.80 -8.08
CA GLU A 143 9.78 16.42 -8.82
C GLU A 143 9.49 16.48 -10.33
N LYS A 144 9.02 15.37 -10.91
CA LYS A 144 8.61 15.31 -12.32
C LYS A 144 7.53 16.34 -12.65
N LYS A 145 6.51 16.45 -11.79
CA LYS A 145 5.43 17.45 -11.95
C LYS A 145 5.96 18.88 -11.85
N ALA A 146 6.90 19.15 -10.94
CA ALA A 146 7.55 20.47 -10.84
C ALA A 146 8.31 20.81 -12.13
N LYS A 147 9.10 19.88 -12.66
CA LYS A 147 9.79 20.02 -13.95
C LYS A 147 8.83 20.33 -15.10
N GLN A 148 7.71 19.61 -15.19
CA GLN A 148 6.69 19.83 -16.21
C GLN A 148 6.03 21.21 -16.10
N ARG A 149 5.74 21.69 -14.88
CA ARG A 149 5.16 23.02 -14.65
C ARG A 149 6.08 24.14 -15.11
N ILE A 150 7.38 24.04 -14.83
CA ILE A 150 8.37 25.03 -15.30
C ILE A 150 8.42 25.05 -16.83
N LEU A 151 8.51 23.89 -17.49
CA LEU A 151 8.53 23.84 -18.96
C LEU A 151 7.25 24.41 -19.57
N ALA A 152 6.09 24.11 -19.00
CA ALA A 152 4.81 24.66 -19.45
C ALA A 152 4.72 26.17 -19.23
N PHE A 153 5.26 26.69 -18.12
CA PHE A 153 5.34 28.12 -17.87
C PHE A 153 6.24 28.84 -18.90
N LEU A 154 7.44 28.32 -19.11
CA LEU A 154 8.38 28.88 -20.09
C LEU A 154 7.80 28.87 -21.52
N LEU A 155 7.19 27.75 -21.92
CA LEU A 155 6.57 27.62 -23.25
C LEU A 155 5.44 28.63 -23.46
N ARG A 156 4.58 28.84 -22.45
CA ARG A 156 3.47 29.79 -22.49
C ARG A 156 3.95 31.23 -22.68
N HIS A 157 5.16 31.53 -22.19
CA HIS A 157 5.78 32.83 -22.34
C HIS A 157 6.79 32.93 -23.53
N GLY A 158 6.73 31.98 -24.47
CA GLY A 158 7.53 32.01 -25.70
C GLY A 158 8.98 31.55 -25.54
N HIS A 159 9.39 31.10 -24.34
CA HIS A 159 10.76 30.65 -24.11
C HIS A 159 10.90 29.17 -24.47
N ARG A 160 11.74 28.86 -25.44
CA ARG A 160 12.02 27.49 -25.89
C ARG A 160 13.51 27.21 -25.81
N TYR A 161 13.89 26.17 -25.12
CA TYR A 161 15.27 25.72 -25.08
C TYR A 161 15.60 24.92 -26.37
N SER A 162 16.66 25.32 -27.08
CA SER A 162 17.09 24.68 -28.32
C SER A 162 18.15 23.59 -28.15
N GLY A 163 18.58 23.29 -26.90
CA GLY A 163 19.57 22.28 -26.62
C GLY A 163 19.02 20.85 -26.63
N LYS A 164 19.92 19.87 -26.67
CA LYS A 164 19.57 18.45 -26.82
C LYS A 164 18.71 17.85 -25.70
N SER A 165 18.90 18.27 -24.45
CA SER A 165 18.16 17.67 -23.32
C SER A 165 17.81 18.72 -22.27
N SER A 166 16.55 18.68 -21.83
CA SER A 166 16.09 19.44 -20.67
C SER A 166 16.73 18.91 -19.37
N TRP A 167 16.85 19.79 -18.38
CA TRP A 167 17.36 19.50 -17.03
C TRP A 167 18.84 19.11 -16.97
N SER A 168 19.59 19.36 -18.05
CA SER A 168 21.05 19.33 -18.07
C SER A 168 21.62 20.61 -17.43
N ARG A 169 22.92 20.59 -17.08
CA ARG A 169 23.64 21.80 -16.60
C ARG A 169 23.48 22.97 -17.57
N ALA A 170 23.49 22.71 -18.88
CA ALA A 170 23.29 23.72 -19.92
C ALA A 170 21.87 24.30 -19.87
N HIS A 171 20.84 23.44 -19.67
CA HIS A 171 19.46 23.92 -19.54
C HIS A 171 19.26 24.78 -18.30
N PHE A 172 19.79 24.37 -17.13
CA PHE A 172 19.73 25.19 -15.91
C PHE A 172 20.43 26.54 -16.10
N ARG A 173 21.60 26.55 -16.73
CA ARG A 173 22.31 27.81 -17.07
C ARG A 173 21.47 28.70 -17.99
N TRP A 174 20.81 28.10 -19.00
CA TRP A 174 19.91 28.85 -19.87
C TRP A 174 18.72 29.42 -19.09
N ILE A 175 18.09 28.68 -18.22
CA ILE A 175 16.98 29.20 -17.38
C ILE A 175 17.45 30.33 -16.48
N SER A 176 18.63 30.23 -15.87
CA SER A 176 19.14 31.21 -14.89
C SER A 176 19.43 32.58 -15.49
N ILE A 177 19.63 32.69 -16.81
CA ILE A 177 19.85 33.94 -17.49
C ILE A 177 18.57 34.55 -18.10
N LEU A 178 17.44 33.81 -18.05
CA LEU A 178 16.17 34.31 -18.58
C LEU A 178 15.65 35.46 -17.74
N LYS A 179 15.22 36.50 -18.44
CA LYS A 179 14.51 37.63 -17.85
C LYS A 179 13.07 37.61 -18.35
N MET A 180 12.15 37.56 -17.43
CA MET A 180 10.72 37.63 -17.75
C MET A 180 10.31 39.10 -17.99
N PRO A 181 9.35 39.34 -18.90
CA PRO A 181 8.91 40.71 -19.22
C PRO A 181 8.28 41.44 -18.02
N HIS A 182 7.63 40.71 -17.13
CA HIS A 182 6.95 41.29 -15.97
C HIS A 182 7.54 40.78 -14.66
N PRO A 183 7.75 41.62 -13.62
CA PRO A 183 8.32 41.20 -12.33
C PRO A 183 7.59 40.03 -11.67
N ALA A 184 6.25 40.02 -11.75
CA ALA A 184 5.47 38.90 -11.19
C ALA A 184 5.77 37.55 -11.87
N GLN A 185 6.07 37.57 -13.18
CA GLN A 185 6.47 36.35 -13.90
C GLN A 185 7.88 35.91 -13.49
N GLN A 186 8.79 36.87 -13.24
CA GLN A 186 10.13 36.56 -12.73
C GLN A 186 10.05 35.91 -11.35
N ILE A 187 9.19 36.41 -10.48
CA ILE A 187 8.94 35.79 -9.14
C ILE A 187 8.41 34.36 -9.30
N VAL A 188 7.41 34.16 -10.17
CA VAL A 188 6.84 32.81 -10.40
C VAL A 188 7.88 31.84 -10.94
N LEU A 189 8.76 32.27 -11.84
CA LEU A 189 9.86 31.44 -12.34
C LEU A 189 10.82 31.07 -11.23
N GLN A 190 11.23 32.04 -10.41
CA GLN A 190 12.16 31.82 -9.30
C GLN A 190 11.56 30.85 -8.27
N GLU A 191 10.35 31.12 -7.79
CA GLU A 191 9.64 30.23 -6.85
C GLU A 191 9.47 28.80 -7.39
N SER A 192 9.22 28.66 -8.69
CA SER A 192 9.11 27.33 -9.31
C SER A 192 10.45 26.59 -9.36
N LEU A 193 11.55 27.30 -9.55
CA LEU A 193 12.91 26.73 -9.51
C LEU A 193 13.32 26.34 -8.08
N ASP A 194 12.98 27.17 -7.10
CA ASP A 194 13.25 26.88 -5.70
C ASP A 194 12.46 25.66 -5.22
N ALA A 195 11.18 25.57 -5.58
CA ALA A 195 10.34 24.40 -5.34
C ALA A 195 10.90 23.13 -6.01
N LEU A 196 11.42 23.23 -7.24
CA LEU A 196 12.10 22.11 -7.89
C LEU A 196 13.35 21.68 -7.14
N ALA A 197 14.17 22.63 -6.69
CA ALA A 197 15.37 22.33 -5.91
C ALA A 197 15.04 21.62 -4.58
N GLU A 198 13.96 22.01 -3.92
CA GLU A 198 13.47 21.31 -2.72
C GLU A 198 13.01 19.88 -3.01
N CYS A 199 12.26 19.68 -4.11
CA CYS A 199 11.85 18.35 -4.55
C CYS A 199 13.06 17.45 -4.83
N THR A 200 14.07 17.97 -5.53
CA THR A 200 15.31 17.23 -5.83
C THR A 200 16.04 16.84 -4.55
N ARG A 201 16.26 17.80 -3.63
CA ARG A 201 16.88 17.50 -2.33
C ARG A 201 16.11 16.42 -1.55
N ARG A 202 14.79 16.41 -1.63
CA ARG A 202 13.97 15.37 -0.96
C ARG A 202 14.21 13.99 -1.59
N VAL A 203 14.27 13.88 -2.91
CA VAL A 203 14.58 12.64 -3.62
C VAL A 203 15.97 12.14 -3.25
N ASP A 204 16.97 13.04 -3.21
CA ASP A 204 18.35 12.69 -2.87
C ASP A 204 18.45 12.17 -1.43
N ARG A 205 17.86 12.85 -0.45
CA ARG A 205 17.82 12.38 0.95
C ARG A 205 17.20 11.00 1.08
N LEU A 206 16.05 10.76 0.44
CA LEU A 206 15.39 9.45 0.51
C LEU A 206 16.21 8.36 -0.19
N THR A 207 16.91 8.70 -1.27
CA THR A 207 17.83 7.79 -1.97
C THR A 207 19.00 7.40 -1.07
N GLU A 208 19.60 8.37 -0.39
CA GLU A 208 20.70 8.16 0.57
C GLU A 208 20.25 7.26 1.74
N GLN A 209 19.06 7.51 2.30
CA GLN A 209 18.52 6.66 3.37
C GLN A 209 18.30 5.21 2.90
N ILE A 210 17.78 5.01 1.70
CA ILE A 210 17.63 3.66 1.13
C ILE A 210 19.01 3.00 0.97
N GLN A 211 20.01 3.73 0.47
CA GLN A 211 21.37 3.20 0.30
C GLN A 211 22.02 2.83 1.64
N THR A 212 21.76 3.60 2.68
CA THR A 212 22.29 3.36 4.03
C THR A 212 21.64 2.15 4.69
N LEU A 213 20.33 1.99 4.55
CA LEU A 213 19.57 0.93 5.22
C LEU A 213 19.57 -0.39 4.44
N SER A 214 19.63 -0.35 3.11
CA SER A 214 19.51 -1.55 2.28
C SER A 214 20.55 -2.63 2.57
N PRO A 215 21.84 -2.36 2.89
CA PRO A 215 22.81 -3.41 3.19
C PRO A 215 22.46 -4.29 4.39
N GLN A 216 21.66 -3.77 5.32
CA GLN A 216 21.20 -4.49 6.52
C GLN A 216 19.90 -5.27 6.27
N TRP A 217 19.24 -5.04 5.14
CA TRP A 217 17.99 -5.69 4.81
C TRP A 217 18.21 -7.11 4.29
N ARG A 218 17.45 -8.08 4.80
CA ARG A 218 17.57 -9.50 4.45
C ARG A 218 17.46 -9.79 2.94
N LEU A 219 16.75 -8.96 2.16
CA LEU A 219 16.60 -9.11 0.72
C LEU A 219 17.65 -8.34 -0.09
N PHE A 220 18.65 -7.72 0.56
CA PHE A 220 19.71 -6.99 -0.14
C PHE A 220 20.48 -7.83 -1.16
N PRO A 221 20.87 -9.09 -0.90
CA PRO A 221 21.52 -9.93 -1.91
C PRO A 221 20.68 -10.14 -3.17
N VAL A 222 19.36 -10.24 -3.02
CA VAL A 222 18.42 -10.37 -4.14
C VAL A 222 18.40 -9.08 -4.97
N THR A 223 18.34 -7.91 -4.30
CA THR A 223 18.37 -6.63 -5.00
C THR A 223 19.67 -6.40 -5.76
N GLN A 224 20.81 -6.78 -5.18
CA GLN A 224 22.11 -6.72 -5.86
C GLN A 224 22.16 -7.62 -7.09
N ALA A 225 21.69 -8.86 -6.99
CA ALA A 225 21.65 -9.78 -8.12
C ALA A 225 20.79 -9.24 -9.27
N LEU A 226 19.63 -8.67 -8.95
CA LEU A 226 18.74 -8.03 -9.94
C LEU A 226 19.40 -6.82 -10.61
N GLN A 227 20.07 -5.96 -9.85
CA GLN A 227 20.79 -4.79 -10.38
C GLN A 227 21.93 -5.22 -11.33
N SER A 228 22.70 -6.23 -10.96
CA SER A 228 23.79 -6.78 -11.80
C SER A 228 23.24 -7.37 -13.10
N ALA A 229 22.12 -8.11 -13.02
CA ALA A 229 21.48 -8.69 -14.20
C ALA A 229 20.88 -7.62 -15.14
N MET A 230 20.45 -6.49 -14.61
CA MET A 230 19.96 -5.36 -15.43
C MET A 230 21.12 -4.58 -16.07
N ALA A 231 22.24 -4.40 -15.37
CA ALA A 231 23.43 -3.71 -15.89
C ALA A 231 24.12 -4.49 -17.01
N SER A 232 24.05 -5.81 -17.03
CA SER A 232 24.64 -6.66 -18.08
C SER A 232 23.79 -6.75 -19.36
N ARG A 233 22.63 -6.08 -19.44
CA ARG A 233 21.75 -6.03 -20.63
C ARG A 233 21.87 -4.73 -21.44
N ILE A 234 22.75 -3.81 -21.05
CA ILE A 234 23.07 -2.55 -21.73
C ILE A 234 24.45 -2.63 -22.36
#